data_629b361d94c8760d542cc08153873c3d
#
_entry.id   629b361d94c8760d542cc08153873c3d
#
_cell.length_a   1.000
_cell.length_b   1.000
_cell.length_c   1.000
_cell.angle_alpha   90.00
_cell.angle_beta   90.00
_cell.angle_gamma   90.00
#
_symmetry.space_group_name_H-M   'P 1'
#
loop_
_entity.id
_entity.type
_entity.pdbx_description
1 polymer ?
#
loop_
_entity_poly.entity_id
_entity_poly.type
_entity_poly.pdbx_seq_one_letter_code
_entity_poly.pdbx_strand_id
1 'polypeptide(L)'
;MIVAGCDVGSLTAKAVILGDDRVLAVRIGKVKSRPEISAREIMEEALKDAGLQMKDIECSIGTGYGGKQVPFAGDTVSEIACHARGALWLLPSVRTVIDIGGQDCKVMKLDRDGRIVKFATNDKCAAGTGRFMEVM
;
A
#
# COMPACT_ATOMS: atom_id res chain seq x y z
N MET A 1 2.65 16.69 11.74
CA MET A 1 1.56 16.24 10.81
C MET A 1 1.46 14.73 10.87
N ILE A 2 0.26 14.19 11.12
CA ILE A 2 0.03 12.75 11.17
C ILE A 2 -0.81 12.36 9.93
N VAL A 3 -0.30 11.43 9.14
CA VAL A 3 -0.95 10.98 7.91
C VAL A 3 -1.05 9.45 7.86
N ALA A 4 -1.96 8.93 7.06
CA ALA A 4 -2.15 7.49 6.93
C ALA A 4 -2.27 7.05 5.47
N GLY A 5 -1.83 5.82 5.20
CA GLY A 5 -2.04 5.12 3.94
C GLY A 5 -2.73 3.79 4.18
N CYS A 6 -3.67 3.45 3.30
CA CYS A 6 -4.34 2.16 3.32
C CYS A 6 -4.32 1.53 1.93
N ASP A 7 -3.64 0.39 1.82
CA ASP A 7 -3.60 -0.42 0.60
C ASP A 7 -4.50 -1.64 0.78
N VAL A 8 -5.57 -1.69 0.02
CA VAL A 8 -6.46 -2.86 -0.03
C VAL A 8 -6.19 -3.60 -1.33
N GLY A 9 -5.33 -4.60 -1.25
CA GLY A 9 -4.98 -5.46 -2.39
C GLY A 9 -5.99 -6.59 -2.60
N SER A 10 -5.62 -7.55 -3.44
CA SER A 10 -6.45 -8.74 -3.72
C SER A 10 -6.41 -9.79 -2.61
N LEU A 11 -5.29 -9.92 -1.90
CA LEU A 11 -5.08 -10.91 -0.83
C LEU A 11 -4.89 -10.28 0.54
N THR A 12 -4.24 -9.13 0.60
CA THR A 12 -3.88 -8.47 1.85
C THR A 12 -4.30 -7.00 1.87
N ALA A 13 -4.73 -6.55 3.05
CA ALA A 13 -4.88 -5.13 3.37
C ALA A 13 -3.71 -4.69 4.26
N LYS A 14 -3.23 -3.48 4.03
CA LYS A 14 -2.15 -2.87 4.82
C LYS A 14 -2.54 -1.47 5.22
N ALA A 15 -2.16 -1.09 6.43
CA ALA A 15 -2.28 0.28 6.91
C ALA A 15 -0.93 0.75 7.45
N VAL A 16 -0.58 1.98 7.15
CA VAL A 16 0.59 2.66 7.69
C VAL A 16 0.21 4.03 8.23
N ILE A 17 0.73 4.38 9.38
CA ILE A 17 0.58 5.70 9.98
C ILE A 17 1.97 6.33 10.09
N LEU A 18 2.11 7.52 9.55
CA LEU A 18 3.32 8.31 9.60
C LEU A 18 3.10 9.57 10.42
N GLY A 19 4.08 9.94 11.23
CA GLY A 19 4.13 11.21 11.94
C GLY A 19 5.54 11.77 11.88
N ASP A 20 5.67 13.01 11.39
CA ASP A 20 6.95 13.72 11.28
C ASP A 20 8.05 12.88 10.59
N ASP A 21 7.71 12.33 9.43
CA ASP A 21 8.57 11.46 8.60
C ASP A 21 9.01 10.14 9.26
N ARG A 22 8.31 9.71 10.30
CA ARG A 22 8.53 8.42 10.97
C ARG A 22 7.33 7.51 10.81
N VAL A 23 7.59 6.23 10.70
CA VAL A 23 6.55 5.21 10.78
C VAL A 23 6.14 5.05 12.24
N LEU A 24 4.88 5.38 12.56
CA LEU A 24 4.31 5.22 13.91
C LEU A 24 3.69 3.83 14.08
N ALA A 25 3.03 3.32 13.05
CA ALA A 25 2.45 1.98 13.06
C ALA A 25 2.36 1.42 11.63
N VAL A 26 2.45 0.10 11.53
CA VAL A 26 2.19 -0.68 10.31
C VAL A 26 1.37 -1.91 10.68
N ARG A 27 0.32 -2.19 9.91
CA ARG A 27 -0.45 -3.43 10.02
C ARG A 27 -0.67 -4.05 8.65
N ILE A 28 -0.63 -5.37 8.62
CA ILE A 28 -0.89 -6.19 7.44
C ILE A 28 -1.84 -7.31 7.87
N GLY A 29 -2.92 -7.49 7.12
CA GLY A 29 -3.90 -8.54 7.37
C GLY A 29 -4.46 -9.11 6.07
N LYS A 30 -5.18 -10.22 6.15
CA LYS A 30 -5.87 -10.80 4.99
C LYS A 30 -7.09 -9.96 4.63
N VAL A 31 -7.33 -9.78 3.32
CA VAL A 31 -8.56 -9.15 2.83
C VAL A 31 -9.75 -10.07 3.10
N LYS A 32 -10.83 -9.48 3.62
CA LYS A 32 -12.13 -10.10 3.78
C LYS A 32 -12.99 -9.90 2.53
N SER A 33 -14.20 -10.41 2.53
CA SER A 33 -15.12 -10.35 1.39
C SER A 33 -15.46 -8.92 0.92
N ARG A 34 -15.34 -7.94 1.80
CA ARG A 34 -15.63 -6.52 1.52
C ARG A 34 -14.43 -5.65 1.79
N PRO A 35 -13.91 -4.93 0.77
CA PRO A 35 -12.74 -4.05 0.91
C PRO A 35 -12.89 -3.00 2.01
N GLU A 36 -14.10 -2.42 2.16
CA GLU A 36 -14.37 -1.39 3.17
C GLU A 36 -14.18 -1.90 4.60
N ILE A 37 -14.56 -3.17 4.85
CA ILE A 37 -14.41 -3.80 6.15
C ILE A 37 -12.95 -4.05 6.43
N SER A 38 -12.22 -4.61 5.46
CA SER A 38 -10.78 -4.85 5.57
C SER A 38 -10.00 -3.57 5.83
N ALA A 39 -10.36 -2.48 5.13
CA ALA A 39 -9.74 -1.17 5.33
C ALA A 39 -9.96 -0.64 6.76
N ARG A 40 -11.19 -0.71 7.26
CA ARG A 40 -11.51 -0.24 8.62
C ARG A 40 -10.76 -1.01 9.69
N GLU A 41 -10.85 -2.32 9.65
CA GLU A 41 -10.22 -3.19 10.65
C GLU A 41 -8.70 -3.00 10.70
N ILE A 42 -8.03 -3.04 9.54
CA ILE A 42 -6.58 -2.89 9.51
C ILE A 42 -6.12 -1.50 9.98
N MET A 43 -6.91 -0.46 9.68
CA MET A 43 -6.63 0.90 10.15
C MET A 43 -6.88 1.05 11.65
N GLU A 44 -7.95 0.46 12.17
CA GLU A 44 -8.23 0.46 13.62
C GLU A 44 -7.12 -0.24 14.41
N GLU A 45 -6.59 -1.35 13.91
CA GLU A 45 -5.44 -2.01 14.50
C GLU A 45 -4.19 -1.11 14.49
N ALA A 46 -3.90 -0.45 13.37
CA ALA A 46 -2.77 0.47 13.26
C ALA A 46 -2.90 1.68 14.18
N LEU A 47 -4.11 2.25 14.27
CA LEU A 47 -4.40 3.36 15.20
C LEU A 47 -4.21 2.96 16.65
N LYS A 48 -4.68 1.76 17.02
CA LYS A 48 -4.48 1.22 18.37
C LYS A 48 -3.00 1.08 18.73
N ASP A 49 -2.19 0.56 17.81
CA ASP A 49 -0.75 0.42 18.02
C ASP A 49 -0.04 1.76 18.18
N ALA A 50 -0.47 2.76 17.41
CA ALA A 50 0.07 4.12 17.48
C ALA A 50 -0.45 4.91 18.70
N GLY A 51 -1.46 4.40 19.42
CA GLY A 51 -2.14 5.15 20.49
C GLY A 51 -2.92 6.37 19.99
N LEU A 52 -3.42 6.30 18.76
CA LEU A 52 -4.10 7.38 18.05
C LEU A 52 -5.57 7.04 17.78
N GLN A 53 -6.33 8.07 17.40
CA GLN A 53 -7.70 7.96 16.90
C GLN A 53 -7.79 8.48 15.47
N MET A 54 -8.82 8.12 14.74
CA MET A 54 -9.00 8.57 13.34
C MET A 54 -9.03 10.11 13.21
N LYS A 55 -9.56 10.82 14.21
CA LYS A 55 -9.57 12.28 14.24
C LYS A 55 -8.19 12.94 14.27
N ASP A 56 -7.16 12.19 14.67
CA ASP A 56 -5.77 12.66 14.76
C ASP A 56 -5.07 12.57 13.39
N ILE A 57 -5.67 11.88 12.42
CA ILE A 57 -5.16 11.74 11.06
C ILE A 57 -5.58 12.96 10.24
N GLU A 58 -4.61 13.74 9.81
CA GLU A 58 -4.84 14.97 9.04
C GLU A 58 -5.10 14.69 7.55
N CYS A 59 -4.49 13.64 7.01
CA CYS A 59 -4.67 13.21 5.62
C CYS A 59 -4.54 11.71 5.50
N SER A 60 -5.39 11.09 4.68
CA SER A 60 -5.34 9.66 4.40
C SER A 60 -5.50 9.36 2.92
N ILE A 61 -4.73 8.40 2.43
CA ILE A 61 -4.72 7.95 1.04
C ILE A 61 -5.11 6.48 0.96
N GLY A 62 -6.03 6.19 0.04
CA GLY A 62 -6.39 4.83 -0.34
C GLY A 62 -5.62 4.39 -1.58
N THR A 63 -5.23 3.12 -1.66
CA THR A 63 -4.58 2.53 -2.84
C THR A 63 -4.89 1.04 -2.94
N GLY A 64 -4.37 0.40 -3.99
CA GLY A 64 -4.61 -1.01 -4.27
C GLY A 64 -5.92 -1.26 -5.01
N TYR A 65 -6.25 -2.53 -5.18
CA TYR A 65 -7.43 -2.99 -5.90
C TYR A 65 -8.75 -2.45 -5.32
N GLY A 66 -8.83 -2.41 -3.98
CA GLY A 66 -9.95 -1.86 -3.22
C GLY A 66 -9.76 -0.41 -2.77
N GLY A 67 -8.76 0.30 -3.28
CA GLY A 67 -8.39 1.64 -2.81
C GLY A 67 -9.52 2.67 -2.85
N LYS A 68 -10.36 2.60 -3.89
CA LYS A 68 -11.54 3.49 -4.04
C LYS A 68 -12.66 3.21 -3.01
N GLN A 69 -12.62 2.04 -2.38
CA GLN A 69 -13.60 1.65 -1.34
C GLN A 69 -13.08 1.88 0.08
N VAL A 70 -11.91 2.49 0.25
CA VAL A 70 -11.38 2.87 1.57
C VAL A 70 -12.21 4.04 2.13
N PRO A 71 -13.06 3.83 3.16
CA PRO A 71 -14.11 4.79 3.48
C PRO A 71 -13.64 6.04 4.20
N PHE A 72 -12.41 6.03 4.69
CA PHE A 72 -11.78 7.17 5.39
C PHE A 72 -10.69 7.86 4.55
N ALA A 73 -10.44 7.37 3.32
CA ALA A 73 -9.44 8.00 2.44
C ALA A 73 -9.96 9.34 1.89
N GLY A 74 -9.16 10.37 2.05
CA GLY A 74 -9.43 11.68 1.44
C GLY A 74 -9.19 11.71 -0.06
N ASP A 75 -8.30 10.82 -0.55
CA ASP A 75 -8.01 10.67 -1.98
C ASP A 75 -7.50 9.25 -2.27
N THR A 76 -7.42 8.90 -3.54
CA THR A 76 -6.93 7.60 -4.02
C THR A 76 -5.78 7.80 -4.99
N VAL A 77 -4.66 7.14 -4.73
CA VAL A 77 -3.45 7.19 -5.56
C VAL A 77 -3.19 5.79 -6.13
N SER A 78 -2.66 5.73 -7.35
CA SER A 78 -2.35 4.45 -7.97
C SER A 78 -1.31 3.66 -7.19
N GLU A 79 -1.48 2.36 -7.12
CA GLU A 79 -0.58 1.43 -6.45
C GLU A 79 0.88 1.57 -6.93
N ILE A 80 1.07 1.70 -8.25
CA ILE A 80 2.38 1.90 -8.87
C ILE A 80 3.07 3.16 -8.31
N ALA A 81 2.35 4.27 -8.23
CA ALA A 81 2.89 5.53 -7.70
C ALA A 81 3.21 5.42 -6.20
N CYS A 82 2.35 4.77 -5.42
CA CYS A 82 2.59 4.55 -3.99
C CYS A 82 3.82 3.68 -3.74
N HIS A 83 3.97 2.58 -4.47
CA HIS A 83 5.13 1.68 -4.35
C HIS A 83 6.43 2.35 -4.77
N ALA A 84 6.42 3.08 -5.90
CA ALA A 84 7.60 3.84 -6.34
C ALA A 84 8.03 4.88 -5.29
N ARG A 85 7.06 5.63 -4.75
CA ARG A 85 7.33 6.65 -3.72
C ARG A 85 7.82 6.05 -2.41
N GLY A 86 7.19 4.97 -1.96
CA GLY A 86 7.58 4.26 -0.75
C GLY A 86 8.98 3.65 -0.86
N ALA A 87 9.29 3.03 -2.00
CA ALA A 87 10.62 2.46 -2.26
C ALA A 87 11.71 3.54 -2.26
N LEU A 88 11.45 4.69 -2.90
CA LEU A 88 12.37 5.82 -2.91
C LEU A 88 12.58 6.41 -1.51
N TRP A 89 11.51 6.48 -0.70
CA TRP A 89 11.60 6.97 0.68
C TRP A 89 12.48 6.06 1.55
N LEU A 90 12.36 4.73 1.37
CA LEU A 90 13.17 3.75 2.10
C LEU A 90 14.60 3.67 1.59
N LEU A 91 14.79 3.80 0.27
CA LEU A 91 16.09 3.69 -0.39
C LEU A 91 16.23 4.77 -1.46
N PRO A 92 16.77 5.94 -1.15
CA PRO A 92 16.90 7.07 -2.10
C PRO A 92 17.70 6.77 -3.37
N SER A 93 18.53 5.74 -3.35
CA SER A 93 19.31 5.29 -4.52
C SER A 93 18.56 4.32 -5.42
N VAL A 94 17.33 3.90 -5.09
CA VAL A 94 16.57 2.95 -5.89
C VAL A 94 16.30 3.49 -7.30
N ARG A 95 16.43 2.62 -8.31
CA ARG A 95 16.13 2.94 -9.72
C ARG A 95 15.23 1.92 -10.39
N THR A 96 15.10 0.75 -9.78
CA THR A 96 14.17 -0.29 -10.24
C THR A 96 13.46 -0.88 -9.04
N VAL A 97 12.15 -0.97 -9.14
CA VAL A 97 11.27 -1.58 -8.12
C VAL A 97 10.57 -2.77 -8.77
N ILE A 98 10.65 -3.90 -8.11
CA ILE A 98 9.89 -5.10 -8.47
C ILE A 98 8.88 -5.31 -7.35
N ASP A 99 7.61 -5.17 -7.70
CA ASP A 99 6.47 -5.41 -6.82
C ASP A 99 5.82 -6.75 -7.18
N ILE A 100 5.80 -7.65 -6.21
CA ILE A 100 5.17 -8.97 -6.36
C ILE A 100 3.92 -8.99 -5.50
N GLY A 101 2.78 -8.75 -6.15
CA GLY A 101 1.46 -8.73 -5.52
C GLY A 101 0.83 -10.13 -5.43
N GLY A 102 -0.41 -10.17 -4.92
CA GLY A 102 -1.17 -11.41 -4.79
C GLY A 102 -1.61 -12.02 -6.12
N GLN A 103 -1.86 -11.20 -7.13
CA GLN A 103 -2.35 -11.62 -8.45
C GLN A 103 -1.50 -11.13 -9.62
N ASP A 104 -0.67 -10.13 -9.40
CA ASP A 104 0.15 -9.52 -10.44
C ASP A 104 1.58 -9.29 -9.96
N CYS A 105 2.44 -9.02 -10.92
CA CYS A 105 3.80 -8.59 -10.70
C CYS A 105 4.06 -7.34 -11.53
N LYS A 106 4.66 -6.32 -10.94
CA LYS A 106 4.95 -5.05 -11.60
C LYS A 106 6.43 -4.74 -11.47
N VAL A 107 7.00 -4.20 -12.54
CA VAL A 107 8.37 -3.70 -12.55
C VAL A 107 8.32 -2.23 -12.95
N MET A 108 8.92 -1.38 -12.14
CA MET A 108 8.96 0.06 -12.35
C MET A 108 10.41 0.52 -12.44
N LYS A 109 10.72 1.30 -13.48
CA LYS A 109 12.01 2.01 -13.60
C LYS A 109 11.80 3.45 -13.20
N LEU A 110 12.66 3.95 -12.30
CA LEU A 110 12.63 5.30 -11.78
C LEU A 110 13.81 6.13 -12.31
N ASP A 111 13.57 7.42 -12.53
CA ASP A 111 14.67 8.38 -12.76
C ASP A 111 15.31 8.82 -11.42
N ARG A 112 16.23 9.79 -11.49
CA ARG A 112 16.92 10.31 -10.31
C ARG A 112 16.00 11.08 -9.36
N ASP A 113 14.91 11.62 -9.89
CA ASP A 113 13.89 12.36 -9.12
C ASP A 113 12.80 11.45 -8.57
N GLY A 114 12.89 10.12 -8.82
CA GLY A 114 11.92 9.12 -8.39
C GLY A 114 10.64 9.07 -9.22
N ARG A 115 10.65 9.68 -10.42
CA ARG A 115 9.53 9.58 -11.36
C ARG A 115 9.59 8.25 -12.09
N ILE A 116 8.43 7.67 -12.33
CA ILE A 116 8.32 6.43 -13.12
C ILE A 116 8.52 6.78 -14.59
N VAL A 117 9.63 6.32 -15.17
CA VAL A 117 9.94 6.50 -16.59
C VAL A 117 9.48 5.34 -17.45
N LYS A 118 9.33 4.16 -16.87
CA LYS A 118 8.82 2.96 -17.53
C LYS A 118 8.28 2.00 -16.51
N PHE A 119 7.21 1.29 -16.86
CA PHE A 119 6.73 0.15 -16.08
C PHE A 119 6.24 -0.97 -16.99
N ALA A 120 6.24 -2.18 -16.45
CA ALA A 120 5.63 -3.36 -17.05
C ALA A 120 4.87 -4.11 -15.96
N THR A 121 3.79 -4.74 -16.34
CA THR A 121 2.98 -5.57 -15.45
C THR A 121 2.70 -6.90 -16.11
N ASN A 122 2.71 -7.95 -15.30
CA ASN A 122 2.18 -9.26 -15.65
C ASN A 122 0.91 -9.46 -14.82
N ASP A 123 -0.23 -9.16 -15.39
CA ASP A 123 -1.52 -9.38 -14.78
C ASP A 123 -2.16 -10.69 -15.27
N LYS A 124 -3.04 -11.27 -14.48
CA LYS A 124 -3.85 -12.46 -14.82
C LYS A 124 -3.15 -13.83 -14.80
N CYS A 125 -1.94 -13.94 -14.27
CA CYS A 125 -1.29 -15.23 -14.08
C CYS A 125 -0.78 -15.37 -12.66
N ALA A 126 -1.17 -16.42 -11.94
CA ALA A 126 -0.70 -16.68 -10.58
C ALA A 126 0.80 -17.05 -10.52
N ALA A 127 1.36 -17.56 -11.63
CA ALA A 127 2.79 -17.89 -11.69
C ALA A 127 3.65 -16.62 -11.52
N GLY A 128 4.61 -16.70 -10.61
CA GLY A 128 5.48 -15.57 -10.25
C GLY A 128 4.85 -14.50 -9.37
N THR A 129 3.68 -14.76 -8.79
CA THR A 129 3.00 -13.87 -7.85
C THR A 129 3.00 -14.42 -6.42
N GLY A 130 2.59 -13.61 -5.46
CA GLY A 130 2.45 -14.05 -4.07
C GLY A 130 1.47 -15.21 -3.91
N ARG A 131 0.44 -15.31 -4.75
CA ARG A 131 -0.50 -16.44 -4.74
C ARG A 131 0.16 -17.77 -5.10
N PHE A 132 1.09 -17.78 -6.02
CA PHE A 132 1.87 -18.98 -6.34
C PHE A 132 2.65 -19.47 -5.12
N MET A 133 3.29 -18.56 -4.39
CA MET A 133 4.06 -18.90 -3.19
C MET A 133 3.18 -19.42 -2.03
N GLU A 134 1.93 -18.96 -1.94
CA GLU A 134 0.97 -19.45 -0.93
C GLU A 134 0.55 -20.90 -1.16
N VAL A 135 0.51 -21.33 -2.42
CA VAL A 135 0.03 -22.67 -2.82
C VAL A 135 1.16 -23.68 -2.85
N MET A 136 2.39 -23.25 -3.05
CA MET A 136 3.59 -24.10 -3.07
C MET A 136 4.11 -24.38 -1.66
#